data_88803634cb3c025709859c389f0d647b
#
_entry.id   88803634cb3c025709859c389f0d647b
#
_cell.length_a   1.000
_cell.length_b   1.000
_cell.length_c   1.000
_cell.angle_alpha   90.00
_cell.angle_beta   90.00
_cell.angle_gamma   90.00
#
_symmetry.space_group_name_H-M   'P 1'
#
loop_
_entity.id
_entity.type
_entity.pdbx_description
1 polymer ?
#
loop_
_entity_poly.entity_id
_entity_poly.type
_entity_poly.pdbx_seq_one_letter_code
_entity_poly.pdbx_strand_id
1 'polypeptide(L)'
;MVTGLEKVSFHSNPKERQWQIMLKLPHSCTHLTHTSTVMLKILQARLQQYVNYELPDVQAGFRKGRGTRDQIANICWIIEKAREFQKNIYFCFIDYAKAFDCVDHNKLWKILKEMGIPDLLTCLSRNLYAGQEAIVRTGHGTTDWFQIGKGVRQGCVLSPCLFNLYAEYIMRNTGLEEAQAGIKTAARNINNHRYADDTTLMVESEEELKRLLMKVKEESGKSWLKAQH
;
A
#
# COMPACT_ATOMS: atom_id res chain seq x y z
N MET A 1 17.05 28.29 18.39
CA MET A 1 16.20 27.69 17.33
C MET A 1 16.73 26.29 17.05
N VAL A 2 16.12 25.28 17.62
CA VAL A 2 16.50 23.88 17.34
C VAL A 2 15.47 23.32 16.39
N THR A 3 15.83 23.25 15.13
CA THR A 3 15.04 22.53 14.11
C THR A 3 15.24 21.04 14.35
N GLY A 4 14.21 20.35 14.82
CA GLY A 4 14.23 18.90 14.95
C GLY A 4 14.31 18.25 13.57
N LEU A 5 15.45 17.64 13.28
CA LEU A 5 15.69 16.83 12.09
C LEU A 5 15.49 15.36 12.48
N GLU A 6 14.49 14.71 11.92
CA GLU A 6 14.35 13.25 12.03
C GLU A 6 15.20 12.56 10.96
N LYS A 7 16.02 11.61 11.40
CA LYS A 7 16.89 10.81 10.53
C LYS A 7 16.14 9.56 10.11
N VAL A 8 15.72 9.50 8.86
CA VAL A 8 15.17 8.29 8.27
C VAL A 8 16.26 7.62 7.45
N SER A 9 16.71 6.43 7.88
CA SER A 9 17.66 5.62 7.11
C SER A 9 16.91 4.59 6.27
N PHE A 10 17.07 4.67 4.97
CA PHE A 10 16.64 3.62 4.05
C PHE A 10 17.76 2.60 3.88
N HIS A 11 17.48 1.34 4.19
CA HIS A 11 18.38 0.22 3.89
C HIS A 11 18.09 -0.25 2.47
N SER A 12 18.80 0.29 1.50
CA SER A 12 18.95 -0.32 0.20
C SER A 12 20.20 -1.19 0.19
N ASN A 13 20.14 -2.28 -0.57
CA ASN A 13 21.13 -3.32 -0.81
C ASN A 13 22.61 -2.93 -0.52
N PRO A 14 23.44 -3.76 0.14
CA PRO A 14 24.75 -3.37 0.71
C PRO A 14 25.83 -2.95 -0.29
N LYS A 15 25.52 -2.84 -1.58
CA LYS A 15 26.44 -2.35 -2.62
C LYS A 15 26.16 -0.92 -3.10
N GLU A 16 25.09 -0.27 -2.67
CA GLU A 16 24.79 1.11 -3.03
C GLU A 16 25.09 2.07 -1.85
N ARG A 17 25.70 3.22 -2.20
CA ARG A 17 26.13 4.28 -1.27
C ARG A 17 25.00 4.63 -0.31
N GLN A 18 25.31 4.69 0.98
CA GLN A 18 24.35 5.11 2.02
C GLN A 18 23.86 6.55 1.75
N TRP A 19 22.61 6.66 1.31
CA TRP A 19 21.90 7.92 1.19
C TRP A 19 21.22 8.21 2.53
N GLN A 20 21.46 9.37 3.11
CA GLN A 20 20.72 9.83 4.28
C GLN A 20 19.73 10.89 3.83
N ILE A 21 18.44 10.60 3.94
CA ILE A 21 17.38 11.59 3.72
C ILE A 21 17.03 12.22 5.06
N MET A 22 17.14 13.52 5.13
CA MET A 22 16.73 14.31 6.30
C MET A 22 15.41 15.01 5.97
N LEU A 23 14.39 14.75 6.77
CA LEU A 23 13.08 15.36 6.64
C LEU A 23 12.94 16.56 7.56
N LYS A 24 12.50 17.69 7.01
CA LYS A 24 12.10 18.84 7.81
C LYS A 24 10.60 18.74 8.05
N LEU A 25 10.23 18.51 9.31
CA LEU A 25 8.84 18.50 9.73
C LEU A 25 8.34 19.93 9.99
N PRO A 26 7.06 20.24 9.72
CA PRO A 26 6.48 21.50 10.14
C PRO A 26 6.69 21.72 11.64
N HIS A 27 6.97 22.95 12.04
CA HIS A 27 7.40 23.36 13.41
C HIS A 27 6.51 22.82 14.56
N SER A 28 5.25 22.49 14.28
CA SER A 28 4.30 21.96 15.25
C SER A 28 4.53 20.52 15.70
N CYS A 29 5.38 19.76 14.99
CA CYS A 29 5.59 18.32 15.26
C CYS A 29 6.88 17.99 16.03
N THR A 30 7.81 18.96 16.20
CA THR A 30 9.15 18.70 16.73
C THR A 30 9.26 18.74 18.25
N HIS A 31 8.30 19.34 18.96
CA HIS A 31 8.33 19.45 20.43
C HIS A 31 7.41 18.51 21.19
N LEU A 32 6.66 17.64 20.51
CA LEU A 32 5.60 16.84 21.13
C LEU A 32 5.65 15.37 20.71
N THR A 33 6.78 14.71 20.92
CA THR A 33 6.94 13.28 20.55
C THR A 33 5.83 12.41 21.13
N HIS A 34 5.42 12.61 22.37
CA HIS A 34 4.33 11.82 22.98
C HIS A 34 2.94 12.29 22.51
N THR A 35 2.68 13.59 22.43
CA THR A 35 1.38 14.13 22.03
C THR A 35 1.11 13.86 20.54
N SER A 36 2.10 13.99 19.67
CA SER A 36 1.94 13.63 18.25
C SER A 36 1.70 12.14 18.08
N THR A 37 2.37 11.28 18.85
CA THR A 37 2.12 9.83 18.83
C THR A 37 0.70 9.49 19.27
N VAL A 38 0.19 10.13 20.32
CA VAL A 38 -1.19 9.95 20.79
C VAL A 38 -2.18 10.40 19.72
N MET A 39 -1.98 11.57 19.11
CA MET A 39 -2.83 12.06 18.03
C MET A 39 -2.84 11.11 16.83
N LEU A 40 -1.68 10.61 16.39
CA LEU A 40 -1.58 9.64 15.31
C LEU A 40 -2.33 8.34 15.63
N LYS A 41 -2.25 7.84 16.87
CA LYS A 41 -3.00 6.66 17.32
C LYS A 41 -4.51 6.88 17.31
N ILE A 42 -4.97 8.08 17.72
CA ILE A 42 -6.41 8.44 17.66
C ILE A 42 -6.88 8.47 16.20
N LEU A 43 -6.12 9.11 15.31
CA LEU A 43 -6.44 9.14 13.88
C LEU A 43 -6.45 7.75 13.28
N GLN A 44 -5.44 6.93 13.62
CA GLN A 44 -5.38 5.52 13.18
C GLN A 44 -6.61 4.74 13.64
N ALA A 45 -6.97 4.84 14.92
CA ALA A 45 -8.12 4.11 15.46
C ALA A 45 -9.44 4.48 14.76
N ARG A 46 -9.59 5.75 14.37
CA ARG A 46 -10.75 6.22 13.61
C ARG A 46 -10.72 5.77 12.15
N LEU A 47 -9.58 5.90 11.47
CA LEU A 47 -9.42 5.42 10.10
C LEU A 47 -9.56 3.90 9.99
N GLN A 48 -9.11 3.15 11.01
CA GLN A 48 -9.17 1.69 11.02
C GLN A 48 -10.61 1.16 10.91
N GLN A 49 -11.61 1.88 11.38
CA GLN A 49 -13.02 1.50 11.23
C GLN A 49 -13.42 1.48 9.75
N TYR A 50 -13.01 2.50 8.99
CA TYR A 50 -13.25 2.57 7.55
C TYR A 50 -12.42 1.54 6.79
N VAL A 51 -11.15 1.35 7.16
CA VAL A 51 -10.29 0.30 6.59
C VAL A 51 -10.93 -1.07 6.73
N ASN A 52 -11.47 -1.39 7.91
CA ASN A 52 -12.12 -2.67 8.16
C ASN A 52 -13.40 -2.86 7.35
N TYR A 53 -14.11 -1.78 7.05
CA TYR A 53 -15.33 -1.81 6.25
C TYR A 53 -15.02 -1.88 4.75
N GLU A 54 -14.05 -1.10 4.30
CA GLU A 54 -13.73 -0.95 2.88
C GLU A 54 -12.87 -2.10 2.32
N LEU A 55 -12.00 -2.71 3.14
CA LEU A 55 -11.11 -3.74 2.65
C LEU A 55 -11.81 -5.10 2.54
N PRO A 56 -11.76 -5.74 1.35
CA PRO A 56 -12.29 -7.09 1.17
C PRO A 56 -11.44 -8.13 1.91
N ASP A 57 -11.96 -9.34 2.01
CA ASP A 57 -11.29 -10.45 2.69
C ASP A 57 -10.00 -10.90 2.03
N VAL A 58 -9.84 -10.63 0.75
CA VAL A 58 -8.64 -10.99 -0.02
C VAL A 58 -7.41 -10.16 0.36
N GLN A 59 -7.59 -8.95 0.94
CA GLN A 59 -6.49 -8.15 1.48
C GLN A 59 -6.23 -8.51 2.94
N ALA A 60 -5.06 -9.09 3.22
CA ALA A 60 -4.66 -9.50 4.56
C ALA A 60 -3.60 -8.59 5.20
N GLY A 61 -2.90 -7.79 4.40
CA GLY A 61 -1.81 -6.94 4.86
C GLY A 61 -2.26 -5.90 5.90
N PHE A 62 -1.52 -5.78 6.98
CA PHE A 62 -1.77 -4.84 8.09
C PHE A 62 -3.14 -4.97 8.76
N ARG A 63 -3.77 -6.14 8.67
CA ARG A 63 -5.04 -6.45 9.35
C ARG A 63 -4.81 -7.34 10.57
N LYS A 64 -5.49 -7.00 11.66
CA LYS A 64 -5.42 -7.79 12.91
C LYS A 64 -5.95 -9.20 12.68
N GLY A 65 -5.20 -10.20 13.12
CA GLY A 65 -5.58 -11.62 13.02
C GLY A 65 -5.40 -12.23 11.62
N ARG A 66 -4.74 -11.52 10.70
CA ARG A 66 -4.42 -12.04 9.35
C ARG A 66 -2.92 -11.98 9.13
N GLY A 67 -2.31 -13.13 8.95
CA GLY A 67 -0.87 -13.27 8.77
C GLY A 67 -0.48 -13.82 7.40
N THR A 68 0.79 -13.71 7.05
CA THR A 68 1.35 -14.32 5.84
C THR A 68 1.18 -15.84 5.85
N ARG A 69 1.23 -16.49 7.02
CA ARG A 69 1.01 -17.94 7.16
C ARG A 69 -0.38 -18.35 6.67
N ASP A 70 -1.40 -17.56 6.96
CA ASP A 70 -2.78 -17.85 6.53
C ASP A 70 -2.89 -17.73 5.01
N GLN A 71 -2.23 -16.74 4.40
CA GLN A 71 -2.20 -16.56 2.96
C GLN A 71 -1.46 -17.72 2.26
N ILE A 72 -0.32 -18.14 2.80
CA ILE A 72 0.42 -19.31 2.29
C ILE A 72 -0.44 -20.57 2.41
N ALA A 73 -1.08 -20.80 3.56
CA ALA A 73 -1.95 -21.95 3.77
C ALA A 73 -3.12 -21.97 2.77
N ASN A 74 -3.73 -20.82 2.48
CA ASN A 74 -4.79 -20.69 1.47
C ASN A 74 -4.29 -21.07 0.07
N ILE A 75 -3.11 -20.59 -0.33
CA ILE A 75 -2.52 -20.93 -1.64
C ILE A 75 -2.18 -22.43 -1.70
N CYS A 76 -1.57 -22.99 -0.66
CA CYS A 76 -1.26 -24.43 -0.59
C CYS A 76 -2.55 -25.27 -0.71
N TRP A 77 -3.60 -24.87 0.02
CA TRP A 77 -4.90 -25.55 -0.05
C TRP A 77 -5.49 -25.51 -1.47
N ILE A 78 -5.41 -24.37 -2.15
CA ILE A 78 -5.86 -24.22 -3.54
C ILE A 78 -5.08 -25.16 -4.47
N ILE A 79 -3.75 -25.24 -4.32
CA ILE A 79 -2.89 -26.13 -5.11
C ILE A 79 -3.22 -27.60 -4.85
N GLU A 80 -3.44 -28.00 -3.60
CA GLU A 80 -3.82 -29.35 -3.24
C GLU A 80 -5.18 -29.73 -3.87
N LYS A 81 -6.16 -28.85 -3.77
CA LYS A 81 -7.48 -29.05 -4.39
C LYS A 81 -7.42 -29.13 -5.91
N ALA A 82 -6.60 -28.30 -6.54
CA ALA A 82 -6.40 -28.38 -7.99
C ALA A 82 -5.82 -29.73 -8.42
N ARG A 83 -4.84 -30.24 -7.67
CA ARG A 83 -4.28 -31.58 -7.91
C ARG A 83 -5.31 -32.69 -7.73
N GLU A 84 -6.12 -32.61 -6.65
CA GLU A 84 -7.19 -33.58 -6.39
C GLU A 84 -8.20 -33.65 -7.53
N PHE A 85 -8.58 -32.50 -8.09
CA PHE A 85 -9.53 -32.40 -9.18
C PHE A 85 -8.89 -32.40 -10.59
N GLN A 86 -7.57 -32.61 -10.68
CA GLN A 86 -6.81 -32.60 -11.94
C GLN A 86 -7.02 -31.33 -12.78
N LYS A 87 -7.15 -30.18 -12.11
CA LYS A 87 -7.32 -28.88 -12.76
C LYS A 87 -5.98 -28.14 -12.83
N ASN A 88 -5.75 -27.51 -13.98
CA ASN A 88 -4.62 -26.59 -14.12
C ASN A 88 -4.96 -25.26 -13.45
N ILE A 89 -3.99 -24.71 -12.70
CA ILE A 89 -4.07 -23.39 -12.12
C ILE A 89 -2.81 -22.61 -12.49
N TYR A 90 -3.02 -21.36 -12.89
CA TYR A 90 -1.98 -20.41 -13.26
C TYR A 90 -1.90 -19.31 -12.20
N PHE A 91 -0.68 -19.04 -11.74
CA PHE A 91 -0.39 -17.99 -10.75
C PHE A 91 0.44 -16.89 -11.39
N CYS A 92 0.18 -15.64 -11.00
CA CYS A 92 1.04 -14.50 -11.27
C CYS A 92 1.26 -13.73 -9.97
N PHE A 93 2.51 -13.58 -9.58
CA PHE A 93 2.92 -12.79 -8.42
C PHE A 93 3.31 -11.40 -8.90
N ILE A 94 2.68 -10.37 -8.34
CA ILE A 94 2.93 -8.96 -8.67
C ILE A 94 3.56 -8.32 -7.45
N ASP A 95 4.80 -7.84 -7.61
CA ASP A 95 5.51 -7.01 -6.64
C ASP A 95 5.58 -5.57 -7.16
N TYR A 96 5.19 -4.60 -6.35
CA TYR A 96 5.21 -3.19 -6.72
C TYR A 96 6.51 -2.52 -6.25
N ALA A 97 7.24 -1.94 -7.20
CA ALA A 97 8.44 -1.19 -6.87
C ALA A 97 8.13 0.00 -5.97
N LYS A 98 8.64 -0.02 -4.73
CA LYS A 98 8.52 1.09 -3.78
C LYS A 98 7.07 1.56 -3.60
N ALA A 99 6.14 0.62 -3.41
CA ALA A 99 4.70 0.88 -3.39
C ALA A 99 4.32 2.03 -2.44
N PHE A 100 4.88 2.05 -1.21
CA PHE A 100 4.65 3.10 -0.23
C PHE A 100 5.17 4.47 -0.67
N ASP A 101 6.29 4.52 -1.40
CA ASP A 101 6.89 5.77 -1.88
C ASP A 101 6.16 6.33 -3.12
N CYS A 102 5.36 5.49 -3.78
CA CYS A 102 4.63 5.85 -5.01
C CYS A 102 3.24 6.45 -4.77
N VAL A 103 2.74 6.46 -3.55
CA VAL A 103 1.40 7.01 -3.22
C VAL A 103 1.37 8.50 -3.49
N ASP A 104 0.60 8.94 -4.50
CA ASP A 104 0.43 10.36 -4.83
C ASP A 104 -0.50 11.04 -3.83
N HIS A 105 -0.04 12.10 -3.16
CA HIS A 105 -0.80 12.79 -2.12
C HIS A 105 -2.12 13.36 -2.65
N ASN A 106 -2.12 14.01 -3.82
CA ASN A 106 -3.33 14.62 -4.36
C ASN A 106 -4.39 13.58 -4.70
N LYS A 107 -3.94 12.45 -5.28
CA LYS A 107 -4.83 11.32 -5.57
C LYS A 107 -5.33 10.66 -4.29
N LEU A 108 -4.45 10.48 -3.29
CA LEU A 108 -4.81 9.89 -2.01
C LEU A 108 -5.98 10.63 -1.36
N TRP A 109 -5.90 11.97 -1.26
CA TRP A 109 -6.96 12.75 -0.61
C TRP A 109 -8.28 12.70 -1.39
N LYS A 110 -8.22 12.64 -2.72
CA LYS A 110 -9.39 12.45 -3.57
C LYS A 110 -10.02 11.07 -3.34
N ILE A 111 -9.20 10.02 -3.35
CA ILE A 111 -9.61 8.62 -3.12
C ILE A 111 -10.28 8.47 -1.76
N LEU A 112 -9.70 9.00 -0.69
CA LEU A 112 -10.29 8.93 0.65
C LEU A 112 -11.68 9.55 0.69
N LYS A 113 -11.86 10.68 0.00
CA LYS A 113 -13.16 11.34 -0.11
C LYS A 113 -14.17 10.52 -0.92
N GLU A 114 -13.77 9.96 -2.05
CA GLU A 114 -14.59 9.09 -2.90
C GLU A 114 -15.00 7.79 -2.18
N MET A 115 -14.15 7.27 -1.29
CA MET A 115 -14.44 6.14 -0.42
C MET A 115 -15.30 6.51 0.82
N GLY A 116 -15.80 7.74 0.92
CA GLY A 116 -16.67 8.15 2.01
C GLY A 116 -15.98 8.38 3.35
N ILE A 117 -14.66 8.54 3.36
CA ILE A 117 -13.94 8.92 4.58
C ILE A 117 -14.31 10.36 4.94
N PRO A 118 -14.71 10.64 6.19
CA PRO A 118 -15.14 11.99 6.62
C PRO A 118 -14.10 13.07 6.31
N ASP A 119 -14.57 14.22 5.84
CA ASP A 119 -13.71 15.35 5.45
C ASP A 119 -12.78 15.79 6.59
N LEU A 120 -13.22 15.70 7.85
CA LEU A 120 -12.39 16.01 9.01
C LEU A 120 -11.16 15.08 9.10
N LEU A 121 -11.34 13.76 8.94
CA LEU A 121 -10.24 12.80 9.01
C LEU A 121 -9.29 12.94 7.81
N THR A 122 -9.85 13.19 6.64
CA THR A 122 -9.07 13.46 5.42
C THR A 122 -8.27 14.75 5.55
N CYS A 123 -8.88 15.83 6.05
CA CYS A 123 -8.20 17.11 6.28
C CYS A 123 -7.07 16.99 7.31
N LEU A 124 -7.31 16.34 8.44
CA LEU A 124 -6.30 16.12 9.48
C LEU A 124 -5.14 15.28 8.93
N SER A 125 -5.44 14.22 8.20
CA SER A 125 -4.40 13.38 7.56
C SER A 125 -3.61 14.19 6.52
N ARG A 126 -4.28 14.97 5.68
CA ARG A 126 -3.65 15.85 4.69
C ARG A 126 -2.71 16.88 5.35
N ASN A 127 -3.11 17.49 6.45
CA ASN A 127 -2.29 18.47 7.17
C ASN A 127 -1.01 17.87 7.73
N LEU A 128 -0.99 16.57 8.07
CA LEU A 128 0.23 15.86 8.49
C LEU A 128 1.26 15.71 7.35
N TYR A 129 0.81 15.72 6.10
CA TYR A 129 1.65 15.60 4.92
C TYR A 129 1.90 16.94 4.22
N ALA A 130 1.19 18.01 4.62
CA ALA A 130 1.33 19.33 4.01
C ALA A 130 2.69 19.98 4.37
N GLY A 131 3.33 20.57 3.37
CA GLY A 131 4.57 21.34 3.57
C GLY A 131 5.76 20.50 4.01
N GLN A 132 5.77 19.19 3.74
CA GLN A 132 6.92 18.34 4.01
C GLN A 132 8.03 18.61 3.01
N GLU A 133 9.23 18.85 3.53
CA GLU A 133 10.43 19.05 2.74
C GLU A 133 11.49 18.03 3.11
N ALA A 134 12.30 17.65 2.16
CA ALA A 134 13.42 16.75 2.34
C ALA A 134 14.70 17.32 1.77
N ILE A 135 15.81 16.86 2.33
CA ILE A 135 17.16 17.09 1.83
C ILE A 135 17.90 15.75 1.82
N VAL A 136 18.64 15.47 0.77
CA VAL A 136 19.44 14.24 0.65
C VAL A 136 20.89 14.56 0.92
N ARG A 137 21.49 13.88 1.90
CA ARG A 137 22.92 13.95 2.19
C ARG A 137 23.64 12.83 1.46
N THR A 138 24.61 13.19 0.67
CA THR A 138 25.49 12.26 -0.06
C THR A 138 26.92 12.40 0.47
N GLY A 139 27.82 11.49 0.06
CA GLY A 139 29.25 11.64 0.35
C GLY A 139 29.92 12.86 -0.31
N HIS A 140 29.21 13.53 -1.23
CA HIS A 140 29.70 14.71 -1.98
C HIS A 140 29.02 16.02 -1.55
N GLY A 141 28.13 16.00 -0.55
CA GLY A 141 27.41 17.17 -0.08
C GLY A 141 25.93 16.91 0.16
N THR A 142 25.17 17.97 0.33
CA THR A 142 23.70 17.94 0.50
C THR A 142 23.02 18.59 -0.70
N THR A 143 21.84 18.08 -1.07
CA THR A 143 20.97 18.74 -2.06
C THR A 143 20.34 19.99 -1.47
N ASP A 144 19.69 20.79 -2.31
CA ASP A 144 18.72 21.77 -1.83
C ASP A 144 17.48 21.09 -1.24
N TRP A 145 16.72 21.84 -0.43
CA TRP A 145 15.46 21.39 0.10
C TRP A 145 14.42 21.25 -1.03
N PHE A 146 13.71 20.13 -1.08
CA PHE A 146 12.64 19.91 -2.04
C PHE A 146 11.37 19.42 -1.33
N GLN A 147 10.22 19.78 -1.89
CA GLN A 147 8.93 19.38 -1.34
C GLN A 147 8.61 17.92 -1.67
N ILE A 148 8.00 17.24 -0.70
CA ILE A 148 7.54 15.86 -0.86
C ILE A 148 6.05 15.87 -1.23
N GLY A 149 5.75 15.47 -2.46
CA GLY A 149 4.38 15.34 -2.98
C GLY A 149 3.88 13.90 -3.09
N LYS A 150 4.73 12.91 -2.74
CA LYS A 150 4.46 11.48 -2.89
C LYS A 150 4.98 10.70 -1.70
N GLY A 151 4.41 9.51 -1.52
CA GLY A 151 4.81 8.54 -0.52
C GLY A 151 4.09 8.67 0.80
N VAL A 152 3.91 7.55 1.47
CA VAL A 152 3.46 7.48 2.84
C VAL A 152 4.64 7.10 3.73
N ARG A 153 4.75 7.73 4.91
CA ARG A 153 5.92 7.58 5.78
C ARG A 153 6.08 6.15 6.27
N GLN A 154 7.20 5.53 5.94
CA GLN A 154 7.56 4.23 6.52
C GLN A 154 7.73 4.38 8.04
N GLY A 155 7.17 3.42 8.80
CA GLY A 155 7.17 3.45 10.26
C GLY A 155 6.09 4.32 10.92
N CYS A 156 5.33 5.12 10.17
CA CYS A 156 4.18 5.83 10.71
C CYS A 156 2.97 4.90 10.85
N VAL A 157 2.29 4.97 11.99
CA VAL A 157 1.12 4.12 12.29
C VAL A 157 -0.06 4.34 11.34
N LEU A 158 -0.15 5.51 10.67
CA LEU A 158 -1.20 5.82 9.69
C LEU A 158 -0.91 5.25 8.30
N SER A 159 0.36 5.07 7.96
CA SER A 159 0.76 4.72 6.60
C SER A 159 0.15 3.42 6.08
N PRO A 160 0.05 2.33 6.88
CA PRO A 160 -0.64 1.13 6.46
C PRO A 160 -2.11 1.34 6.12
N CYS A 161 -2.82 2.16 6.91
CA CYS A 161 -4.23 2.46 6.66
C CYS A 161 -4.41 3.24 5.35
N LEU A 162 -3.62 4.30 5.16
CA LEU A 162 -3.67 5.14 3.97
C LEU A 162 -3.28 4.36 2.71
N PHE A 163 -2.22 3.55 2.80
CA PHE A 163 -1.78 2.70 1.71
C PHE A 163 -2.85 1.68 1.32
N ASN A 164 -3.42 0.96 2.29
CA ASN A 164 -4.44 -0.05 2.02
C ASN A 164 -5.68 0.55 1.35
N LEU A 165 -6.16 1.72 1.79
CA LEU A 165 -7.29 2.40 1.16
C LEU A 165 -6.95 2.84 -0.27
N TYR A 166 -5.75 3.38 -0.48
CA TYR A 166 -5.28 3.78 -1.80
C TYR A 166 -5.16 2.58 -2.76
N ALA A 167 -4.53 1.50 -2.31
CA ALA A 167 -4.36 0.28 -3.10
C ALA A 167 -5.71 -0.39 -3.39
N GLU A 168 -6.61 -0.43 -2.41
CA GLU A 168 -7.95 -0.99 -2.57
C GLU A 168 -8.76 -0.25 -3.63
N TYR A 169 -8.75 1.08 -3.62
CA TYR A 169 -9.43 1.87 -4.64
C TYR A 169 -8.93 1.55 -6.05
N ILE A 170 -7.61 1.41 -6.22
CA ILE A 170 -7.02 1.03 -7.50
C ILE A 170 -7.50 -0.37 -7.91
N MET A 171 -7.47 -1.32 -6.99
CA MET A 171 -7.85 -2.71 -7.28
C MET A 171 -9.34 -2.84 -7.60
N ARG A 172 -10.23 -2.05 -6.99
CA ARG A 172 -11.66 -1.99 -7.37
C ARG A 172 -11.83 -1.54 -8.82
N ASN A 173 -11.08 -0.54 -9.25
CA ASN A 173 -11.15 -0.03 -10.62
C ASN A 173 -10.66 -1.05 -11.67
N THR A 174 -9.91 -2.08 -11.27
CA THR A 174 -9.54 -3.17 -12.18
C THR A 174 -10.71 -4.10 -12.51
N GLY A 175 -11.80 -4.07 -11.73
CA GLY A 175 -12.96 -4.96 -11.90
C GLY A 175 -12.61 -6.44 -11.64
N LEU A 176 -11.58 -6.73 -10.84
CA LEU A 176 -11.21 -8.12 -10.51
C LEU A 176 -12.31 -8.84 -9.75
N GLU A 177 -13.03 -8.15 -8.86
CA GLU A 177 -14.09 -8.75 -8.06
C GLU A 177 -15.32 -9.14 -8.90
N GLU A 178 -15.57 -8.39 -9.98
CA GLU A 178 -16.65 -8.65 -10.94
C GLU A 178 -16.22 -9.64 -12.03
N ALA A 179 -14.93 -9.94 -12.14
CA ALA A 179 -14.43 -10.84 -13.17
C ALA A 179 -14.91 -12.26 -12.92
N GLN A 180 -15.49 -12.89 -13.95
CA GLN A 180 -15.83 -14.32 -13.91
C GLN A 180 -14.60 -15.23 -13.95
N ALA A 181 -13.43 -14.67 -14.30
CA ALA A 181 -12.15 -15.34 -14.28
C ALA A 181 -11.70 -15.62 -12.85
N GLY A 182 -11.13 -16.80 -12.61
CA GLY A 182 -10.66 -17.22 -11.31
C GLY A 182 -10.90 -18.70 -11.07
N ILE A 183 -10.59 -19.14 -9.86
CA ILE A 183 -10.80 -20.50 -9.40
C ILE A 183 -12.20 -20.60 -8.81
N LYS A 184 -13.07 -21.35 -9.46
CA LYS A 184 -14.45 -21.55 -9.01
C LYS A 184 -14.51 -22.56 -7.88
N THR A 185 -14.91 -22.10 -6.71
CA THR A 185 -15.27 -22.98 -5.58
C THR A 185 -16.79 -23.01 -5.43
N ALA A 186 -17.31 -23.95 -4.62
CA ALA A 186 -18.75 -24.06 -4.39
C ALA A 186 -19.39 -22.78 -3.81
N ALA A 187 -18.61 -21.94 -3.11
CA ALA A 187 -19.11 -20.77 -2.40
C ALA A 187 -18.77 -19.44 -3.07
N ARG A 188 -17.65 -19.36 -3.81
CA ARG A 188 -17.16 -18.10 -4.39
C ARG A 188 -16.14 -18.34 -5.51
N ASN A 189 -15.91 -17.30 -6.30
CA ASN A 189 -14.82 -17.24 -7.26
C ASN A 189 -13.60 -16.57 -6.61
N ILE A 190 -12.43 -17.22 -6.65
CA ILE A 190 -11.19 -16.72 -6.08
C ILE A 190 -10.23 -16.45 -7.23
N ASN A 191 -9.89 -15.19 -7.45
CA ASN A 191 -9.00 -14.77 -8.54
C ASN A 191 -7.80 -13.96 -8.07
N ASN A 192 -7.78 -13.53 -6.81
CA ASN A 192 -6.63 -12.82 -6.24
C ASN A 192 -6.51 -13.04 -4.74
N HIS A 193 -5.27 -12.91 -4.23
CA HIS A 193 -4.92 -12.75 -2.84
C HIS A 193 -3.94 -11.59 -2.70
N ARG A 194 -4.10 -10.81 -1.65
CA ARG A 194 -3.27 -9.61 -1.42
C ARG A 194 -2.73 -9.56 0.00
N TYR A 195 -1.45 -9.20 0.12
CA TYR A 195 -0.82 -8.92 1.40
C TYR A 195 -0.05 -7.61 1.29
N ALA A 196 -0.65 -6.52 1.74
CA ALA A 196 -0.18 -5.15 1.52
C ALA A 196 -0.02 -4.84 0.02
N ASP A 197 1.21 -4.68 -0.44
CA ASP A 197 1.59 -4.45 -1.84
C ASP A 197 1.75 -5.74 -2.64
N ASP A 198 2.05 -6.86 -2.01
CA ASP A 198 2.12 -8.15 -2.70
C ASP A 198 0.73 -8.60 -3.19
N THR A 199 0.61 -8.83 -4.49
CA THR A 199 -0.63 -9.29 -5.12
C THR A 199 -0.38 -10.59 -5.87
N THR A 200 -1.20 -11.60 -5.61
CA THR A 200 -1.19 -12.87 -6.35
C THR A 200 -2.48 -12.98 -7.14
N LEU A 201 -2.38 -13.10 -8.47
CA LEU A 201 -3.51 -13.45 -9.33
C LEU A 201 -3.52 -14.95 -9.56
N MET A 202 -4.71 -15.53 -9.66
CA MET A 202 -4.89 -16.97 -9.89
C MET A 202 -6.12 -17.26 -10.72
N VAL A 203 -5.98 -18.12 -11.73
CA VAL A 203 -7.01 -18.47 -12.70
C VAL A 203 -6.84 -19.90 -13.22
N GLU A 204 -7.84 -20.41 -13.92
CA GLU A 204 -7.83 -21.75 -14.54
C GLU A 204 -7.25 -21.75 -15.98
N SER A 205 -6.99 -20.57 -16.61
CA SER A 205 -6.38 -20.49 -17.96
C SER A 205 -5.33 -19.38 -18.07
N GLU A 206 -4.36 -19.57 -18.98
CA GLU A 206 -3.29 -18.61 -19.21
C GLU A 206 -3.82 -17.31 -19.85
N GLU A 207 -4.78 -17.42 -20.75
CA GLU A 207 -5.40 -16.27 -21.44
C GLU A 207 -6.14 -15.37 -20.44
N GLU A 208 -6.83 -15.96 -19.47
CA GLU A 208 -7.49 -15.23 -18.41
C GLU A 208 -6.47 -14.51 -17.53
N LEU A 209 -5.34 -15.18 -17.21
CA LEU A 209 -4.27 -14.57 -16.42
C LEU A 209 -3.69 -13.34 -17.11
N LYS A 210 -3.37 -13.46 -18.40
CA LYS A 210 -2.88 -12.33 -19.22
C LYS A 210 -3.87 -11.17 -19.23
N ARG A 211 -5.17 -11.46 -19.39
CA ARG A 211 -6.21 -10.42 -19.37
C ARG A 211 -6.31 -9.71 -18.03
N LEU A 212 -6.30 -10.45 -16.90
CA LEU A 212 -6.33 -9.85 -15.56
C LEU A 212 -5.07 -9.03 -15.29
N LEU A 213 -3.91 -9.57 -15.65
CA LEU A 213 -2.63 -8.87 -15.48
C LEU A 213 -2.60 -7.53 -16.25
N MET A 214 -3.11 -7.52 -17.48
CA MET A 214 -3.18 -6.29 -18.29
C MET A 214 -4.09 -5.25 -17.66
N LYS A 215 -5.24 -5.62 -17.11
CA LYS A 215 -6.13 -4.72 -16.37
C LYS A 215 -5.43 -4.13 -15.14
N VAL A 216 -4.80 -4.98 -14.32
CA VAL A 216 -4.05 -4.52 -13.13
C VAL A 216 -2.93 -3.57 -13.54
N LYS A 217 -2.18 -3.89 -14.59
CA LYS A 217 -1.08 -3.05 -15.10
C LYS A 217 -1.59 -1.68 -15.59
N GLU A 218 -2.70 -1.66 -16.29
CA GLU A 218 -3.31 -0.42 -16.81
C GLU A 218 -3.75 0.49 -15.66
N GLU A 219 -4.53 -0.01 -14.70
CA GLU A 219 -5.03 0.79 -13.58
C GLU A 219 -3.91 1.22 -12.63
N SER A 220 -2.95 0.31 -12.36
CA SER A 220 -1.75 0.64 -11.58
C SER A 220 -0.91 1.70 -12.29
N GLY A 221 -0.77 1.63 -13.61
CA GLY A 221 -0.06 2.62 -14.41
C GLY A 221 -0.69 4.01 -14.34
N LYS A 222 -2.02 4.11 -14.40
CA LYS A 222 -2.77 5.37 -14.23
C LYS A 222 -2.55 5.98 -12.85
N SER A 223 -2.28 5.15 -11.84
CA SER A 223 -2.14 5.52 -10.44
C SER A 223 -0.69 5.65 -9.96
N TRP A 224 0.30 5.46 -10.85
CA TRP A 224 1.74 5.51 -10.57
C TRP A 224 2.32 4.35 -9.73
N LEU A 225 1.54 3.31 -9.47
CA LEU A 225 2.09 2.05 -8.97
C LEU A 225 2.68 1.28 -10.15
N LYS A 226 4.02 1.22 -10.25
CA LYS A 226 4.70 0.44 -11.29
C LYS A 226 5.02 -0.93 -10.73
N ALA A 227 4.47 -1.98 -11.35
CA ALA A 227 4.88 -3.35 -11.08
C ALA A 227 6.34 -3.56 -11.56
N GLN A 228 7.14 -4.27 -10.77
CA GLN A 228 8.44 -4.76 -11.23
C GLN A 228 8.23 -6.00 -12.11
N HIS A 229 8.98 -6.09 -13.18
CA HIS A 229 9.03 -7.25 -14.07
C HIS A 229 10.14 -8.18 -13.62
#